data_d1ec78ef8e0a835355d1f1d8cfbd41f0
#
_entry.id   d1ec78ef8e0a835355d1f1d8cfbd41f0
#
_cell.length_a   1.000
_cell.length_b   1.000
_cell.length_c   1.000
_cell.angle_alpha   90.00
_cell.angle_beta   90.00
_cell.angle_gamma   90.00
#
_symmetry.space_group_name_H-M   'P 1'
#
loop_
_entity.id
_entity.type
_entity.pdbx_description
1 polymer ?
#
loop_
_entity_poly.entity_id
_entity_poly.type
_entity_poly.pdbx_seq_one_letter_code
_entity_poly.pdbx_strand_id
1 'polypeptide(L)'
;MRGDRFRLWARLVSVSTGIVRCESCGKKNRVPAAAKGVPKCGSCGTWLPWIVDATDAEFRDVVEKATIPVVVDLWAPWCGPCRMVSPALESLAHQFVNRIKLVKVNVDDSPGLSRRFEVQSIPTLLLMRGSKVISRQIGAVPEAALRSWLERGLADHAGAG
;
A
#
# COMPACT_ATOMS: atom_id res chain seq x y z
N MET A 1 4.83 -6.22 -42.57
CA MET A 1 5.56 -6.66 -41.38
C MET A 1 6.15 -5.49 -40.59
N ARG A 2 5.31 -4.62 -40.06
CA ARG A 2 5.70 -3.54 -39.15
C ARG A 2 4.59 -3.34 -38.10
N GLY A 3 4.32 -4.37 -37.29
CA GLY A 3 3.18 -4.34 -36.38
C GLY A 3 3.44 -4.80 -34.93
N ASP A 4 4.58 -5.44 -34.65
CA ASP A 4 4.74 -6.11 -33.36
C ASP A 4 5.66 -5.42 -32.35
N ARG A 5 6.33 -4.33 -32.71
CA ARG A 5 7.18 -3.59 -31.75
C ARG A 5 6.43 -2.67 -30.80
N PHE A 6 5.20 -2.31 -31.10
CA PHE A 6 4.40 -1.42 -30.24
C PHE A 6 3.65 -2.15 -29.11
N ARG A 7 3.51 -3.47 -29.18
CA ARG A 7 2.82 -4.27 -28.14
C ARG A 7 3.71 -4.68 -26.97
N LEU A 8 5.03 -4.62 -27.12
CA LEU A 8 5.93 -4.92 -26.00
C LEU A 8 6.08 -3.75 -25.02
N TRP A 9 5.80 -2.52 -25.44
CA TRP A 9 5.90 -1.35 -24.55
C TRP A 9 4.72 -1.22 -23.58
N ALA A 10 3.58 -1.81 -23.91
CA ALA A 10 2.40 -1.80 -23.07
C ALA A 10 2.47 -2.81 -21.89
N ARG A 11 3.53 -3.59 -21.78
CA ARG A 11 3.76 -4.55 -20.69
C ARG A 11 4.85 -4.15 -19.71
N LEU A 12 5.48 -3.02 -19.89
CA LEU A 12 6.21 -2.35 -18.80
C LEU A 12 5.17 -1.59 -17.97
N VAL A 13 4.31 -2.37 -17.32
CA VAL A 13 3.51 -1.86 -16.22
C VAL A 13 4.52 -1.25 -15.25
N SER A 14 4.41 0.04 -15.10
CA SER A 14 5.23 0.81 -14.16
C SER A 14 4.95 0.28 -12.76
N VAL A 15 5.66 -0.76 -12.37
CA VAL A 15 5.72 -1.13 -10.95
C VAL A 15 6.34 0.07 -10.27
N SER A 16 5.56 0.83 -9.54
CA SER A 16 6.05 2.00 -8.80
C SER A 16 7.10 1.52 -7.81
N THR A 17 8.36 1.60 -8.24
CA THR A 17 9.47 1.30 -7.35
C THR A 17 9.75 2.55 -6.54
N GLY A 18 9.26 2.58 -5.30
CA GLY A 18 9.58 3.65 -4.37
C GLY A 18 11.07 3.65 -4.03
N ILE A 19 11.68 4.83 -4.01
CA ILE A 19 13.02 5.00 -3.46
C ILE A 19 12.86 5.46 -2.01
N VAL A 20 13.37 4.65 -1.08
CA VAL A 20 13.31 4.91 0.36
C VAL A 20 14.73 5.14 0.88
N ARG A 21 14.91 6.23 1.61
CA ARG A 21 16.15 6.46 2.35
C ARG A 21 16.11 5.71 3.67
N CYS A 22 17.12 4.91 3.93
CA CYS A 22 17.25 4.22 5.21
C CYS A 22 17.56 5.23 6.32
N GLU A 23 16.75 5.26 7.36
CA GLU A 23 16.91 6.16 8.50
C GLU A 23 18.16 5.82 9.35
N SER A 24 18.58 4.55 9.31
CA SER A 24 19.74 4.09 10.07
C SER A 24 21.07 4.48 9.43
N CYS A 25 21.22 4.32 8.10
CA CYS A 25 22.52 4.55 7.43
C CYS A 25 22.49 5.57 6.28
N GLY A 26 21.32 6.15 5.98
CA GLY A 26 21.14 7.15 4.94
C GLY A 26 21.15 6.61 3.50
N LYS A 27 21.39 5.33 3.28
CA LYS A 27 21.43 4.73 1.94
C LYS A 27 20.06 4.79 1.27
N LYS A 28 20.05 5.18 0.01
CA LYS A 28 18.84 5.08 -0.82
C LYS A 28 18.63 3.63 -1.27
N ASN A 29 17.41 3.14 -1.12
CA ASN A 29 17.04 1.78 -1.49
C ASN A 29 15.84 1.83 -2.44
N ARG A 30 15.82 0.95 -3.42
CA ARG A 30 14.66 0.73 -4.26
C ARG A 30 13.78 -0.32 -3.59
N VAL A 31 12.54 0.05 -3.26
CA VAL A 31 11.57 -0.84 -2.62
C VAL A 31 10.57 -1.29 -3.69
N PRO A 32 10.56 -2.59 -4.05
CA PRO A 32 9.63 -3.09 -5.06
C PRO A 32 8.19 -3.10 -4.53
N ALA A 33 7.22 -2.81 -5.41
CA ALA A 33 5.81 -2.85 -5.06
C ALA A 33 5.35 -4.28 -4.75
N ALA A 34 5.84 -5.26 -5.51
CA ALA A 34 5.60 -6.67 -5.27
C ALA A 34 6.91 -7.39 -4.96
N ALA A 35 6.98 -8.05 -3.81
CA ALA A 35 8.13 -8.84 -3.40
C ALA A 35 7.69 -9.97 -2.47
N LYS A 36 8.50 -11.02 -2.39
CA LYS A 36 8.22 -12.18 -1.52
C LYS A 36 8.57 -11.95 -0.06
N GLY A 37 9.15 -10.83 0.29
CA GLY A 37 9.56 -10.52 1.66
C GLY A 37 9.53 -9.04 1.94
N VAL A 38 9.60 -8.69 3.21
CA VAL A 38 9.65 -7.31 3.66
C VAL A 38 10.97 -6.65 3.26
N PRO A 39 10.96 -5.41 2.74
CA PRO A 39 12.17 -4.77 2.28
C PRO A 39 13.15 -4.47 3.42
N LYS A 40 14.42 -4.72 3.15
CA LYS A 40 15.56 -4.38 4.02
C LYS A 40 16.54 -3.47 3.30
N CYS A 41 17.22 -2.65 4.07
CA CYS A 41 18.32 -1.85 3.53
C CYS A 41 19.45 -2.77 3.03
N GLY A 42 19.82 -2.61 1.77
CA GLY A 42 20.90 -3.38 1.16
C GLY A 42 22.29 -3.10 1.76
N SER A 43 22.45 -2.02 2.53
CA SER A 43 23.70 -1.64 3.17
C SER A 43 23.82 -2.11 4.61
N CYS A 44 22.81 -1.82 5.46
CA CYS A 44 22.88 -2.10 6.89
C CYS A 44 21.89 -3.17 7.39
N GLY A 45 21.02 -3.70 6.52
CA GLY A 45 20.05 -4.73 6.86
C GLY A 45 18.84 -4.29 7.67
N THR A 46 18.74 -3.01 8.03
CA THR A 46 17.57 -2.46 8.74
C THR A 46 16.30 -2.60 7.89
N TRP A 47 15.18 -2.95 8.52
CA TRP A 47 13.88 -3.00 7.85
C TRP A 47 13.50 -1.62 7.32
N LEU A 48 12.93 -1.58 6.13
CA LEU A 48 12.48 -0.34 5.49
C LEU A 48 10.95 -0.26 5.53
N PRO A 49 10.38 0.96 5.66
CA PRO A 49 8.95 1.13 5.50
C PRO A 49 8.53 0.71 4.08
N TRP A 50 7.42 0.01 3.97
CA TRP A 50 6.93 -0.50 2.69
C TRP A 50 5.72 0.31 2.24
N ILE A 51 5.97 1.34 1.44
CA ILE A 51 4.96 2.27 0.92
C ILE A 51 5.06 2.27 -0.60
N VAL A 52 3.99 1.85 -1.27
CA VAL A 52 3.95 1.71 -2.72
C VAL A 52 2.58 2.08 -3.27
N ASP A 53 2.51 2.29 -4.58
CA ASP A 53 1.26 2.48 -5.30
C ASP A 53 0.84 1.19 -6.02
N ALA A 54 -0.45 1.05 -6.31
CA ALA A 54 -0.98 0.00 -7.16
C ALA A 54 -2.22 0.47 -7.92
N THR A 55 -2.43 -0.13 -9.08
CA THR A 55 -3.63 0.03 -9.90
C THR A 55 -4.40 -1.29 -9.99
N ASP A 56 -5.54 -1.29 -10.70
CA ASP A 56 -6.32 -2.49 -10.98
C ASP A 56 -5.46 -3.66 -11.48
N ALA A 57 -4.49 -3.37 -12.35
CA ALA A 57 -3.66 -4.38 -12.98
C ALA A 57 -2.67 -5.07 -12.03
N GLU A 58 -2.18 -4.35 -11.05
CA GLU A 58 -1.10 -4.84 -10.16
C GLU A 58 -1.60 -5.28 -8.78
N PHE A 59 -2.84 -4.97 -8.45
CA PHE A 59 -3.39 -5.14 -7.09
C PHE A 59 -3.21 -6.54 -6.55
N ARG A 60 -3.45 -7.55 -7.37
CA ARG A 60 -3.27 -8.95 -6.95
C ARG A 60 -1.82 -9.24 -6.52
N ASP A 61 -0.86 -8.80 -7.31
CA ASP A 61 0.56 -9.08 -7.04
C ASP A 61 1.10 -8.22 -5.91
N VAL A 62 0.65 -6.97 -5.81
CA VAL A 62 1.11 -6.01 -4.82
C VAL A 62 0.45 -6.21 -3.46
N VAL A 63 -0.85 -6.52 -3.42
CA VAL A 63 -1.65 -6.62 -2.19
C VAL A 63 -1.96 -8.05 -1.81
N GLU A 64 -2.60 -8.82 -2.70
CA GLU A 64 -3.14 -10.13 -2.32
C GLU A 64 -2.07 -11.20 -2.12
N LYS A 65 -0.92 -11.08 -2.78
CA LYS A 65 0.23 -11.97 -2.59
C LYS A 65 1.22 -11.50 -1.53
N ALA A 66 0.96 -10.37 -0.88
CA ALA A 66 1.81 -9.88 0.20
C ALA A 66 1.79 -10.85 1.39
N THR A 67 2.96 -11.06 1.99
CA THR A 67 3.14 -11.99 3.12
C THR A 67 2.79 -11.38 4.48
N ILE A 68 2.62 -10.06 4.54
CA ILE A 68 2.23 -9.32 5.73
C ILE A 68 0.91 -8.58 5.47
N PRO A 69 0.20 -8.15 6.51
CA PRO A 69 -1.02 -7.35 6.35
C PRO A 69 -0.77 -6.08 5.55
N VAL A 70 -1.74 -5.70 4.72
CA VAL A 70 -1.67 -4.54 3.85
C VAL A 70 -2.75 -3.53 4.23
N VAL A 71 -2.33 -2.29 4.45
CA VAL A 71 -3.25 -1.15 4.50
C VAL A 71 -3.39 -0.59 3.09
N VAL A 72 -4.59 -0.64 2.55
CA VAL A 72 -4.91 -0.07 1.23
C VAL A 72 -5.56 1.28 1.45
N ASP A 73 -4.94 2.33 0.91
CA ASP A 73 -5.46 3.70 0.92
C ASP A 73 -6.10 4.02 -0.44
N LEU A 74 -7.42 4.04 -0.48
CA LEU A 74 -8.20 4.42 -1.65
C LEU A 74 -8.43 5.93 -1.62
N TRP A 75 -7.72 6.64 -2.49
CA TRP A 75 -7.60 8.10 -2.48
C TRP A 75 -7.74 8.70 -3.89
N ALA A 76 -7.78 10.03 -3.99
CA ALA A 76 -7.66 10.76 -5.24
C ALA A 76 -6.90 12.08 -5.05
N PRO A 77 -6.22 12.62 -6.09
CA PRO A 77 -5.44 13.85 -6.00
C PRO A 77 -6.27 15.09 -5.62
N TRP A 78 -7.53 15.13 -6.02
CA TRP A 78 -8.46 16.23 -5.75
C TRP A 78 -9.12 16.17 -4.37
N CYS A 79 -8.90 15.11 -3.61
CA CYS A 79 -9.54 14.84 -2.32
C CYS A 79 -8.78 15.55 -1.18
N GLY A 80 -9.36 16.60 -0.62
CA GLY A 80 -8.80 17.34 0.52
C GLY A 80 -8.59 16.47 1.76
N PRO A 81 -9.62 15.73 2.24
CA PRO A 81 -9.48 14.81 3.38
C PRO A 81 -8.42 13.74 3.19
N CYS A 82 -8.21 13.24 1.98
CA CYS A 82 -7.15 12.28 1.66
C CYS A 82 -5.75 12.86 1.94
N ARG A 83 -5.55 14.14 1.62
CA ARG A 83 -4.28 14.83 1.87
C ARG A 83 -3.98 14.99 3.36
N MET A 84 -5.01 15.05 4.19
CA MET A 84 -4.84 15.11 5.65
C MET A 84 -4.45 13.74 6.23
N VAL A 85 -5.00 12.66 5.68
CA VAL A 85 -4.75 11.30 6.14
C VAL A 85 -3.42 10.74 5.65
N SER A 86 -2.97 11.12 4.46
CA SER A 86 -1.76 10.57 3.83
C SER A 86 -0.51 10.65 4.73
N PRO A 87 -0.17 11.80 5.34
CA PRO A 87 0.99 11.88 6.23
C PRO A 87 0.88 10.97 7.46
N ALA A 88 -0.33 10.85 8.02
CA ALA A 88 -0.58 9.96 9.16
C ALA A 88 -0.39 8.48 8.80
N LEU A 89 -0.85 8.07 7.62
CA LEU A 89 -0.65 6.70 7.12
C LEU A 89 0.83 6.40 6.87
N GLU A 90 1.55 7.34 6.28
CA GLU A 90 2.99 7.19 6.06
C GLU A 90 3.76 7.11 7.38
N SER A 91 3.40 7.95 8.35
CA SER A 91 3.94 7.87 9.72
C SER A 91 3.69 6.49 10.35
N LEU A 92 2.49 5.95 10.22
CA LEU A 92 2.16 4.61 10.73
C LEU A 92 2.94 3.51 9.98
N ALA A 93 3.16 3.63 8.68
CA ALA A 93 3.97 2.69 7.93
C ALA A 93 5.42 2.64 8.42
N HIS A 94 5.97 3.78 8.85
CA HIS A 94 7.28 3.84 9.50
C HIS A 94 7.27 3.22 10.91
N GLN A 95 6.23 3.47 11.70
CA GLN A 95 6.12 2.95 13.07
C GLN A 95 5.83 1.44 13.10
N PHE A 96 5.09 0.94 12.12
CA PHE A 96 4.74 -0.48 11.97
C PHE A 96 5.61 -1.17 10.91
N VAL A 97 6.84 -0.71 10.72
CA VAL A 97 7.80 -1.32 9.79
C VAL A 97 7.91 -2.83 10.04
N ASN A 98 7.96 -3.62 8.97
CA ASN A 98 7.94 -5.10 9.04
C ASN A 98 6.63 -5.71 9.57
N ARG A 99 5.62 -4.91 9.89
CA ARG A 99 4.32 -5.39 10.39
C ARG A 99 3.18 -5.10 9.44
N ILE A 100 3.29 -4.03 8.65
CA ILE A 100 2.33 -3.68 7.60
C ILE A 100 3.02 -3.22 6.33
N LYS A 101 2.30 -3.30 5.24
CA LYS A 101 2.59 -2.67 3.96
C LYS A 101 1.51 -1.64 3.68
N LEU A 102 1.89 -0.44 3.28
CA LEU A 102 0.95 0.60 2.84
C LEU A 102 0.90 0.64 1.32
N VAL A 103 -0.27 0.45 0.75
CA VAL A 103 -0.50 0.50 -0.69
C VAL A 103 -1.50 1.59 -1.00
N LYS A 104 -1.08 2.57 -1.78
CA LYS A 104 -1.92 3.70 -2.20
C LYS A 104 -2.55 3.39 -3.56
N VAL A 105 -3.86 3.53 -3.64
CA VAL A 105 -4.65 3.27 -4.86
C VAL A 105 -5.43 4.52 -5.24
N ASN A 106 -5.05 5.14 -6.35
CA ASN A 106 -5.81 6.25 -6.92
C ASN A 106 -7.09 5.71 -7.56
N VAL A 107 -8.25 6.09 -7.02
CA VAL A 107 -9.55 5.60 -7.49
C VAL A 107 -9.89 6.04 -8.92
N ASP A 108 -9.33 7.17 -9.37
CA ASP A 108 -9.53 7.66 -10.74
C ASP A 108 -8.86 6.74 -11.77
N ASP A 109 -7.71 6.16 -11.41
CA ASP A 109 -6.96 5.23 -12.24
C ASP A 109 -7.34 3.76 -12.02
N SER A 110 -8.19 3.48 -11.03
CA SER A 110 -8.50 2.13 -10.57
C SER A 110 -10.02 1.93 -10.39
N PRO A 111 -10.81 2.10 -11.46
CA PRO A 111 -12.26 1.97 -11.37
C PRO A 111 -12.73 0.54 -11.03
N GLY A 112 -11.95 -0.47 -11.38
CA GLY A 112 -12.24 -1.87 -11.03
C GLY A 112 -12.19 -2.12 -9.54
N LEU A 113 -11.17 -1.61 -8.86
CA LEU A 113 -11.02 -1.71 -7.41
C LEU A 113 -12.09 -0.90 -6.69
N SER A 114 -12.42 0.29 -7.19
CA SER A 114 -13.49 1.12 -6.62
C SER A 114 -14.83 0.39 -6.62
N ARG A 115 -15.16 -0.30 -7.70
CA ARG A 115 -16.37 -1.14 -7.77
C ARG A 115 -16.27 -2.38 -6.88
N ARG A 116 -15.15 -3.08 -6.93
CA ARG A 116 -14.93 -4.31 -6.15
C ARG A 116 -15.10 -4.08 -4.66
N PHE A 117 -14.57 -2.98 -4.15
CA PHE A 117 -14.63 -2.64 -2.73
C PHE A 117 -15.80 -1.70 -2.38
N GLU A 118 -16.70 -1.43 -3.33
CA GLU A 118 -17.90 -0.60 -3.14
C GLU A 118 -17.55 0.76 -2.52
N VAL A 119 -16.53 1.43 -3.07
CA VAL A 119 -16.05 2.72 -2.58
C VAL A 119 -17.06 3.80 -2.93
N GLN A 120 -17.72 4.36 -1.92
CA GLN A 120 -18.69 5.44 -2.07
C GLN A 120 -18.14 6.80 -1.69
N SER A 121 -17.13 6.81 -0.82
CA SER A 121 -16.47 8.03 -0.38
C SER A 121 -14.98 7.76 -0.15
N ILE A 122 -14.17 8.79 -0.26
CA ILE A 122 -12.73 8.72 -0.02
C ILE A 122 -12.29 9.76 1.02
N PRO A 123 -11.24 9.48 1.82
CA PRO A 123 -10.47 8.24 1.82
C PRO A 123 -11.27 7.05 2.35
N THR A 124 -11.05 5.88 1.75
CA THR A 124 -11.47 4.58 2.30
C THR A 124 -10.23 3.76 2.53
N LEU A 125 -10.03 3.32 3.76
CA LEU A 125 -8.90 2.51 4.15
C LEU A 125 -9.36 1.07 4.37
N LEU A 126 -8.62 0.12 3.82
CA LEU A 126 -8.85 -1.30 4.02
C LEU A 126 -7.62 -1.91 4.69
N LEU A 127 -7.82 -2.66 5.76
CA LEU A 127 -6.81 -3.57 6.25
C LEU A 127 -7.08 -4.94 5.62
N MET A 128 -6.11 -5.45 4.87
CA MET A 128 -6.27 -6.69 4.12
C MET A 128 -5.20 -7.72 4.52
N ARG A 129 -5.59 -8.99 4.44
CA ARG A 129 -4.67 -10.12 4.48
C ARG A 129 -5.03 -11.05 3.31
N GLY A 130 -4.12 -11.19 2.35
CA GLY A 130 -4.43 -11.83 1.08
C GLY A 130 -5.56 -11.07 0.37
N SER A 131 -6.55 -11.79 -0.13
CA SER A 131 -7.73 -11.21 -0.79
C SER A 131 -8.85 -10.79 0.19
N LYS A 132 -8.67 -11.02 1.50
CA LYS A 132 -9.69 -10.78 2.52
C LYS A 132 -9.54 -9.39 3.14
N VAL A 133 -10.65 -8.63 3.18
CA VAL A 133 -10.76 -7.39 3.96
C VAL A 133 -11.01 -7.76 5.42
N ILE A 134 -10.07 -7.40 6.29
CA ILE A 134 -10.14 -7.62 7.74
C ILE A 134 -10.94 -6.53 8.42
N SER A 135 -10.68 -5.27 8.03
CA SER A 135 -11.30 -4.10 8.63
C SER A 135 -11.35 -2.95 7.62
N ARG A 136 -12.30 -2.06 7.79
CA ARG A 136 -12.52 -0.89 6.94
C ARG A 136 -12.66 0.36 7.79
N GLN A 137 -11.99 1.44 7.39
CA GLN A 137 -12.13 2.77 7.95
C GLN A 137 -12.53 3.74 6.83
N ILE A 138 -13.65 4.42 6.99
CA ILE A 138 -14.15 5.39 6.01
C ILE A 138 -13.98 6.80 6.57
N GLY A 139 -13.47 7.69 5.73
CA GLY A 139 -13.26 9.09 6.07
C GLY A 139 -11.93 9.38 6.75
N ALA A 140 -11.60 10.66 6.85
CA ALA A 140 -10.40 11.14 7.50
C ALA A 140 -10.58 11.14 9.01
N VAL A 141 -9.67 10.50 9.72
CA VAL A 141 -9.61 10.50 11.18
C VAL A 141 -8.19 10.83 11.63
N PRO A 142 -7.99 11.31 12.87
CA PRO A 142 -6.65 11.61 13.40
C PRO A 142 -5.75 10.38 13.44
N GLU A 143 -4.42 10.59 13.42
CA GLU A 143 -3.43 9.51 13.46
C GLU A 143 -3.63 8.56 14.65
N ALA A 144 -3.99 9.09 15.83
CA ALA A 144 -4.25 8.26 17.00
C ALA A 144 -5.41 7.28 16.79
N ALA A 145 -6.47 7.71 16.09
CA ALA A 145 -7.60 6.85 15.74
C ALA A 145 -7.22 5.81 14.69
N LEU A 146 -6.41 6.18 13.70
CA LEU A 146 -5.87 5.26 12.71
C LEU A 146 -4.98 4.20 13.36
N ARG A 147 -4.12 4.61 14.27
CA ARG A 147 -3.28 3.69 15.05
C ARG A 147 -4.14 2.67 15.79
N SER A 148 -5.14 3.13 16.54
CA SER A 148 -6.03 2.25 17.31
C SER A 148 -6.81 1.29 16.41
N TRP A 149 -7.29 1.77 15.27
CA TRP A 149 -7.95 0.95 14.25
C TRP A 149 -7.02 -0.15 13.72
N LEU A 150 -5.79 0.22 13.40
CA LEU A 150 -4.77 -0.70 12.87
C LEU A 150 -4.37 -1.74 13.92
N GLU A 151 -4.10 -1.32 15.14
CA GLU A 151 -3.73 -2.22 16.25
C GLU A 151 -4.83 -3.25 16.54
N ARG A 152 -6.10 -2.83 16.58
CA ARG A 152 -7.23 -3.75 16.74
C ARG A 152 -7.31 -4.76 15.61
N GLY A 153 -7.24 -4.29 14.37
CA GLY A 153 -7.30 -5.17 13.20
C GLY A 153 -6.16 -6.18 13.14
N LEU A 154 -4.95 -5.78 13.54
CA LEU A 154 -3.80 -6.67 13.59
C LEU A 154 -3.91 -7.69 14.74
N ALA A 155 -4.42 -7.29 15.91
CA ALA A 155 -4.57 -8.15 17.08
C ALA A 155 -5.66 -9.22 16.86
N ASP A 156 -6.82 -8.85 16.30
CA ASP A 156 -7.94 -9.75 16.09
C ASP A 156 -7.60 -10.90 15.13
N HIS A 157 -6.59 -10.73 14.28
CA HIS A 157 -6.17 -11.71 13.30
C HIS A 157 -4.82 -12.39 13.60
N ALA A 158 -4.12 -11.98 14.64
CA ALA A 158 -2.91 -12.68 15.10
C ALA A 158 -3.23 -14.05 15.72
N GLY A 159 -4.47 -14.25 16.21
CA GLY A 159 -4.94 -15.51 16.78
C GLY A 159 -5.59 -16.48 15.80
N ALA A 160 -5.71 -16.13 14.52
CA ALA A 160 -6.35 -16.94 13.47
C ALA A 160 -5.31 -17.57 12.52
N GLY A 161 -4.20 -18.02 13.10
CA GLY A 161 -3.11 -18.68 12.37
C GLY A 161 -3.33 -20.16 12.20
#